data_50346257147842c4eea3bfc5046bcbb2
#
_entry.id   50346257147842c4eea3bfc5046bcbb2
#
_cell.length_a   1.000
_cell.length_b   1.000
_cell.length_c   1.000
_cell.angle_alpha   90.00
_cell.angle_beta   90.00
_cell.angle_gamma   90.00
#
_symmetry.space_group_name_H-M   'P 1'
#
loop_
_entity.id
_entity.type
_entity.pdbx_description
1 polymer ?
#
loop_
_entity_poly.entity_id
_entity_poly.type
_entity_poly.pdbx_seq_one_letter_code
_entity_poly.pdbx_strand_id
1 'polypeptide(L)'
;MDDKFKESLKKQLMSEQRLDINIVMKGQYLKAYELLKRAIGARLTPIIVGPPGIGKSLLVRKFAADTNQKFYEVFFDELMRPPYLIGSYDPSMVLRKGYCLDSLEPGPLLRAMVEGGIFVAQELNRATEFCQNSLLEPLEERSYYIPRIGRVRAHENFAFIAVANPMEMAGIHSLSEALRDRLRVWIDLDYPEKEVELEIIKINNPEYAIDTDTLEKVYQIVAETRKNPSIEQPASVRSGISIARLIERHLAMEGELSTETIADYAYHVLIGSVKVKQLSDQNPNDIVRQIIQETLG
;
A
#
# COMPACT_ATOMS: atom_id res chain seq x y z
N MET A 1 -2.95 11.49 31.88
CA MET A 1 -2.51 10.47 30.92
C MET A 1 -1.45 9.64 31.61
N ASP A 2 -1.68 8.34 31.75
CA ASP A 2 -0.88 7.43 32.58
C ASP A 2 0.58 7.38 32.11
N ASP A 3 1.54 7.54 33.03
CA ASP A 3 2.97 7.54 32.68
C ASP A 3 3.42 6.21 32.04
N LYS A 4 2.78 5.08 32.43
CA LYS A 4 2.99 3.78 31.79
C LYS A 4 2.57 3.78 30.32
N PHE A 5 1.49 4.48 29.95
CA PHE A 5 1.06 4.59 28.56
C PHE A 5 2.06 5.42 27.74
N LYS A 6 2.57 6.53 28.29
CA LYS A 6 3.58 7.36 27.63
C LYS A 6 4.89 6.58 27.40
N GLU A 7 5.29 5.78 28.37
CA GLU A 7 6.52 4.96 28.29
C GLU A 7 6.35 3.82 27.27
N SER A 8 5.18 3.16 27.25
CA SER A 8 4.82 2.15 26.24
C SER A 8 4.80 2.77 24.84
N LEU A 9 4.19 3.94 24.68
CA LEU A 9 4.13 4.66 23.41
C LEU A 9 5.54 5.07 22.93
N LYS A 10 6.39 5.60 23.82
CA LYS A 10 7.78 5.90 23.48
C LYS A 10 8.54 4.66 23.05
N LYS A 11 8.36 3.53 23.74
CA LYS A 11 9.00 2.27 23.39
C LYS A 11 8.55 1.76 22.03
N GLN A 12 7.26 1.89 21.70
CA GLN A 12 6.73 1.53 20.39
C GLN A 12 7.21 2.47 19.27
N LEU A 13 7.29 3.77 19.54
CA LEU A 13 7.80 4.76 18.59
C LEU A 13 9.31 4.63 18.36
N MET A 14 10.05 4.14 19.35
CA MET A 14 11.51 3.93 19.27
C MET A 14 11.88 2.52 18.80
N SER A 15 10.98 1.54 18.88
CA SER A 15 11.20 0.24 18.25
C SER A 15 11.10 0.46 16.75
N GLU A 16 12.24 0.48 16.07
CA GLU A 16 12.27 0.23 14.63
C GLU A 16 11.55 -1.10 14.41
N GLN A 17 10.30 -1.04 13.98
CA GLN A 17 9.54 -2.24 13.65
C GLN A 17 10.30 -2.92 12.50
N ARG A 18 11.03 -3.99 12.83
CA ARG A 18 11.36 -4.99 11.82
C ARG A 18 10.03 -5.51 11.33
N LEU A 19 9.58 -4.95 10.22
CA LEU A 19 8.38 -5.42 9.53
C LEU A 19 8.71 -6.82 9.03
N ASP A 20 8.03 -7.83 9.58
CA ASP A 20 8.01 -9.16 8.98
C ASP A 20 7.35 -9.03 7.61
N ILE A 21 8.19 -9.02 6.57
CA ILE A 21 7.75 -8.79 5.20
C ILE A 21 7.60 -10.14 4.53
N ASN A 22 6.39 -10.70 4.63
CA ASN A 22 6.02 -11.92 3.94
C ASN A 22 5.64 -11.60 2.49
N ILE A 23 6.63 -11.61 1.59
CA ILE A 23 6.44 -11.35 0.17
C ILE A 23 7.09 -12.45 -0.68
N VAL A 24 6.34 -12.94 -1.65
CA VAL A 24 6.86 -13.89 -2.67
C VAL A 24 7.55 -13.12 -3.77
N MET A 25 8.87 -13.28 -3.88
CA MET A 25 9.70 -12.60 -4.90
C MET A 25 9.82 -13.46 -6.16
N LYS A 26 8.71 -13.67 -6.87
CA LYS A 26 8.64 -14.43 -8.13
C LYS A 26 7.85 -13.67 -9.20
N GLY A 27 7.98 -14.09 -10.45
CA GLY A 27 7.20 -13.55 -11.56
C GLY A 27 7.32 -12.04 -11.69
N GLN A 28 6.17 -11.38 -11.71
CA GLN A 28 6.08 -9.92 -11.82
C GLN A 28 6.68 -9.15 -10.64
N TYR A 29 6.62 -9.70 -9.41
CA TYR A 29 7.20 -9.04 -8.23
C TYR A 29 8.71 -8.91 -8.29
N LEU A 30 9.39 -9.95 -8.78
CA LEU A 30 10.84 -9.90 -8.99
C LEU A 30 11.21 -8.87 -10.06
N LYS A 31 10.48 -8.88 -11.19
CA LYS A 31 10.69 -7.91 -12.28
C LYS A 31 10.46 -6.47 -11.82
N ALA A 32 9.38 -6.24 -11.09
CA ALA A 32 9.04 -4.93 -10.53
C ALA A 32 10.11 -4.46 -9.53
N TYR A 33 10.57 -5.34 -8.66
CA TYR A 33 11.63 -5.04 -7.70
C TYR A 33 12.95 -4.66 -8.38
N GLU A 34 13.38 -5.41 -9.38
CA GLU A 34 14.59 -5.11 -10.14
C GLU A 34 14.48 -3.78 -10.91
N LEU A 35 13.29 -3.49 -11.47
CA LEU A 35 13.05 -2.21 -12.13
C LEU A 35 13.04 -1.05 -11.12
N LEU A 36 12.42 -1.24 -9.95
CA LEU A 36 12.43 -0.27 -8.84
C LEU A 36 13.86 0.05 -8.42
N LYS A 37 14.68 -0.98 -8.21
CA LYS A 37 16.10 -0.84 -7.85
C LYS A 37 16.88 -0.06 -8.89
N ARG A 38 16.68 -0.35 -10.17
CA ARG A 38 17.33 0.38 -11.28
C ARG A 38 16.87 1.83 -11.37
N ALA A 39 15.56 2.08 -11.21
CA ALA A 39 15.00 3.42 -11.23
C ALA A 39 15.60 4.30 -10.12
N ILE A 40 15.64 3.79 -8.89
CA ILE A 40 16.25 4.51 -7.76
C ILE A 40 17.75 4.72 -7.98
N GLY A 41 18.49 3.70 -8.44
CA GLY A 41 19.91 3.82 -8.77
C GLY A 41 20.20 4.85 -9.88
N ALA A 42 19.29 5.02 -10.82
CA ALA A 42 19.34 6.04 -11.87
C ALA A 42 18.82 7.43 -11.41
N ARG A 43 18.44 7.60 -10.15
CA ARG A 43 17.83 8.82 -9.59
C ARG A 43 16.53 9.22 -10.29
N LEU A 44 15.79 8.25 -10.82
CA LEU A 44 14.47 8.44 -11.39
C LEU A 44 13.40 8.23 -10.31
N THR A 45 12.23 8.86 -10.50
CA THR A 45 11.11 8.75 -9.58
C THR A 45 10.15 7.67 -10.06
N PRO A 46 10.11 6.49 -9.41
CA PRO A 46 9.18 5.43 -9.77
C PRO A 46 7.79 5.65 -9.16
N ILE A 47 6.79 5.16 -9.89
CA ILE A 47 5.44 4.95 -9.40
C ILE A 47 5.04 3.49 -9.61
N ILE A 48 4.53 2.84 -8.57
CA ILE A 48 3.99 1.48 -8.63
C ILE A 48 2.47 1.57 -8.72
N VAL A 49 1.92 1.06 -9.79
CA VAL A 49 0.49 1.09 -10.08
C VAL A 49 -0.05 -0.33 -10.12
N GLY A 50 -1.29 -0.52 -9.71
CA GLY A 50 -1.95 -1.83 -9.77
C GLY A 50 -3.14 -1.94 -8.84
N PRO A 51 -3.95 -3.01 -8.94
CA PRO A 51 -5.13 -3.22 -8.13
C PRO A 51 -4.86 -3.17 -6.62
N PRO A 52 -5.86 -2.89 -5.80
CA PRO A 52 -5.70 -2.94 -4.34
C PRO A 52 -5.39 -4.38 -3.87
N GLY A 53 -4.64 -4.49 -2.78
CA GLY A 53 -4.39 -5.78 -2.11
C GLY A 53 -3.43 -6.76 -2.79
N ILE A 54 -2.70 -6.35 -3.86
CA ILE A 54 -1.72 -7.19 -4.56
C ILE A 54 -0.29 -7.10 -3.98
N GLY A 55 -0.05 -6.31 -2.92
CA GLY A 55 1.27 -6.26 -2.26
C GLY A 55 2.18 -5.12 -2.72
N LYS A 56 1.71 -4.08 -3.41
CA LYS A 56 2.52 -2.91 -3.82
C LYS A 56 3.35 -2.31 -2.68
N SER A 57 2.68 -2.01 -1.56
CA SER A 57 3.34 -1.44 -0.37
C SER A 57 4.35 -2.41 0.26
N LEU A 58 4.07 -3.73 0.22
CA LEU A 58 5.01 -4.74 0.71
C LEU A 58 6.29 -4.78 -0.14
N LEU A 59 6.16 -4.64 -1.46
CA LEU A 59 7.31 -4.57 -2.37
C LEU A 59 8.22 -3.39 -2.04
N VAL A 60 7.64 -2.22 -1.79
CA VAL A 60 8.41 -1.01 -1.41
C VAL A 60 9.06 -1.17 -0.04
N ARG A 61 8.36 -1.74 0.94
CA ARG A 61 8.92 -2.02 2.27
C ARG A 61 10.05 -3.03 2.20
N LYS A 62 9.92 -4.07 1.36
CA LYS A 62 11.01 -5.02 1.09
C LYS A 62 12.24 -4.32 0.53
N PHE A 63 12.04 -3.43 -0.44
CA PHE A 63 13.13 -2.64 -1.01
C PHE A 63 13.82 -1.78 0.05
N ALA A 64 13.07 -1.09 0.91
CA ALA A 64 13.62 -0.28 1.99
C ALA A 64 14.42 -1.13 3.01
N ALA A 65 13.89 -2.30 3.38
CA ALA A 65 14.57 -3.23 4.27
C ALA A 65 15.89 -3.74 3.67
N ASP A 66 15.89 -4.10 2.40
CA ASP A 66 17.10 -4.63 1.72
C ASP A 66 18.18 -3.56 1.52
N THR A 67 17.79 -2.30 1.37
CA THR A 67 18.75 -1.17 1.23
C THR A 67 19.18 -0.59 2.57
N ASN A 68 18.59 -1.04 3.68
CA ASN A 68 18.84 -0.54 5.04
C ASN A 68 18.74 1.00 5.14
N GLN A 69 17.81 1.59 4.37
CA GLN A 69 17.56 3.02 4.38
C GLN A 69 16.40 3.37 5.32
N LYS A 70 16.42 4.57 5.89
CA LYS A 70 15.28 5.10 6.65
C LYS A 70 14.04 5.17 5.75
N PHE A 71 12.89 4.82 6.30
CA PHE A 71 11.64 4.67 5.57
C PHE A 71 10.57 5.61 6.11
N TYR A 72 10.02 6.46 5.26
CA TYR A 72 9.00 7.44 5.58
C TYR A 72 7.78 7.20 4.69
N GLU A 73 6.75 6.57 5.25
CA GLU A 73 5.53 6.22 4.52
C GLU A 73 4.40 7.17 4.90
N VAL A 74 3.75 7.76 3.91
CA VAL A 74 2.62 8.67 4.08
C VAL A 74 1.47 8.22 3.18
N PHE A 75 0.29 8.08 3.78
CA PHE A 75 -0.96 7.82 3.06
C PHE A 75 -1.60 9.15 2.71
N PHE A 76 -1.74 9.41 1.42
CA PHE A 76 -2.35 10.62 0.92
C PHE A 76 -3.87 10.51 0.89
N ASP A 77 -4.53 11.62 1.19
CA ASP A 77 -5.97 11.80 1.12
C ASP A 77 -6.31 13.24 0.70
N GLU A 78 -7.60 13.53 0.54
CA GLU A 78 -8.10 14.87 0.17
C GLU A 78 -7.82 15.96 1.20
N LEU A 79 -7.64 15.59 2.47
CA LEU A 79 -7.37 16.52 3.56
C LEU A 79 -5.90 16.84 3.73
N MET A 80 -5.01 16.06 3.08
CA MET A 80 -3.57 16.25 3.14
C MET A 80 -3.18 17.66 2.69
N ARG A 81 -2.32 18.30 3.47
CA ARG A 81 -1.81 19.65 3.21
C ARG A 81 -0.28 19.64 3.22
N PRO A 82 0.37 20.52 2.44
CA PRO A 82 1.84 20.60 2.38
C PRO A 82 2.55 20.65 3.74
N PRO A 83 2.05 21.35 4.79
CA PRO A 83 2.70 21.35 6.10
C PRO A 83 2.84 19.97 6.76
N TYR A 84 1.96 19.00 6.45
CA TYR A 84 2.13 17.63 6.94
C TYR A 84 3.34 16.94 6.32
N LEU A 85 3.69 17.30 5.10
CA LEU A 85 4.80 16.70 4.36
C LEU A 85 6.13 17.37 4.69
N ILE A 86 6.13 18.70 4.70
CA ILE A 86 7.34 19.52 4.85
C ILE A 86 7.61 19.83 6.32
N GLY A 87 6.56 20.06 7.08
CA GLY A 87 6.62 20.49 8.47
C GLY A 87 5.98 21.84 8.72
N SER A 88 5.91 22.21 9.96
CA SER A 88 5.33 23.46 10.44
C SER A 88 6.17 24.07 11.55
N TYR A 89 5.97 25.36 11.80
CA TYR A 89 6.60 26.01 12.92
C TYR A 89 5.79 25.79 14.22
N ASP A 90 6.46 25.36 15.29
CA ASP A 90 5.86 25.30 16.62
C ASP A 90 5.56 26.73 17.12
N PRO A 91 4.29 27.08 17.36
CA PRO A 91 3.90 28.44 17.79
C PRO A 91 4.58 28.86 19.09
N SER A 92 4.78 27.95 20.03
CA SER A 92 5.38 28.25 21.32
C SER A 92 6.87 28.55 21.18
N MET A 93 7.56 27.87 20.30
CA MET A 93 8.97 28.11 19.99
C MET A 93 9.15 29.38 19.16
N VAL A 94 8.22 29.67 18.24
CA VAL A 94 8.24 30.93 17.48
C VAL A 94 8.10 32.14 18.40
N LEU A 95 7.26 32.08 19.39
CA LEU A 95 7.11 33.15 20.39
C LEU A 95 8.39 33.39 21.20
N ARG A 96 9.20 32.35 21.41
CA ARG A 96 10.44 32.41 22.22
C ARG A 96 11.66 32.79 21.40
N LYS A 97 11.79 32.23 20.21
CA LYS A 97 13.03 32.28 19.39
C LYS A 97 12.83 32.91 18.00
N GLY A 98 11.59 33.25 17.64
CA GLY A 98 11.26 33.67 16.29
C GLY A 98 11.22 32.48 15.33
N TYR A 99 11.09 32.80 14.04
CA TYR A 99 11.12 31.80 12.96
C TYR A 99 12.57 31.41 12.65
N CYS A 100 12.99 30.25 13.13
CA CYS A 100 14.34 29.69 12.95
C CYS A 100 14.26 28.17 12.83
N LEU A 101 15.40 27.51 12.59
CA LEU A 101 15.48 26.04 12.52
C LEU A 101 15.00 25.36 13.80
N ASP A 102 15.28 25.91 14.97
CA ASP A 102 14.87 25.36 16.26
C ASP A 102 13.34 25.38 16.45
N SER A 103 12.63 26.26 15.77
CA SER A 103 11.16 26.37 15.82
C SER A 103 10.45 25.61 14.70
N LEU A 104 11.20 24.99 13.77
CA LEU A 104 10.64 24.17 12.71
C LEU A 104 10.52 22.70 13.16
N GLU A 105 9.32 22.15 13.12
CA GLU A 105 9.08 20.72 13.25
C GLU A 105 9.04 20.10 11.83
N PRO A 106 10.09 19.38 11.41
CA PRO A 106 10.17 18.86 10.06
C PRO A 106 9.19 17.72 9.84
N GLY A 107 8.45 17.77 8.74
CA GLY A 107 7.56 16.70 8.30
C GLY A 107 8.31 15.52 7.65
N PRO A 108 7.58 14.43 7.33
CA PRO A 108 8.21 13.18 6.86
C PRO A 108 8.95 13.32 5.52
N LEU A 109 8.48 14.14 4.59
CA LEU A 109 9.17 14.38 3.33
C LEU A 109 10.48 15.14 3.55
N LEU A 110 10.44 16.21 4.34
CA LEU A 110 11.64 16.98 4.65
C LEU A 110 12.66 16.12 5.40
N ARG A 111 12.23 15.29 6.34
CA ARG A 111 13.12 14.34 7.03
C ARG A 111 13.75 13.37 6.07
N ALA A 112 12.96 12.74 5.18
CA ALA A 112 13.48 11.83 4.17
C ALA A 112 14.52 12.52 3.27
N MET A 113 14.24 13.76 2.85
CA MET A 113 15.17 14.55 2.04
C MET A 113 16.50 14.80 2.75
N VAL A 114 16.46 15.24 4.02
CA VAL A 114 17.66 15.61 4.76
C VAL A 114 18.47 14.39 5.19
N GLU A 115 17.79 13.34 5.62
CA GLU A 115 18.43 12.14 6.17
C GLU A 115 18.83 11.10 5.12
N GLY A 116 18.47 11.32 3.85
CA GLY A 116 18.78 10.37 2.76
C GLY A 116 17.90 9.12 2.81
N GLY A 117 16.67 9.25 3.29
CA GLY A 117 15.73 8.16 3.39
C GLY A 117 14.88 7.96 2.13
N ILE A 118 14.08 6.89 2.16
CA ILE A 118 13.05 6.59 1.16
C ILE A 118 11.73 7.21 1.63
N PHE A 119 11.20 8.16 0.87
CA PHE A 119 9.84 8.66 1.06
C PHE A 119 8.87 7.91 0.18
N VAL A 120 7.81 7.37 0.75
CA VAL A 120 6.78 6.61 0.04
C VAL A 120 5.44 7.31 0.14
N ALA A 121 4.93 7.74 -1.01
CA ALA A 121 3.63 8.34 -1.17
C ALA A 121 2.59 7.26 -1.52
N GLN A 122 1.86 6.77 -0.52
CA GLN A 122 0.77 5.80 -0.71
C GLN A 122 -0.50 6.53 -1.15
N GLU A 123 -1.21 5.96 -2.13
CA GLU A 123 -2.46 6.52 -2.66
C GLU A 123 -2.33 7.99 -3.13
N LEU A 124 -1.18 8.31 -3.75
CA LEU A 124 -0.82 9.67 -4.15
C LEU A 124 -1.90 10.36 -5.03
N ASN A 125 -2.61 9.58 -5.83
CA ASN A 125 -3.72 10.06 -6.66
C ASN A 125 -4.92 10.60 -5.86
N ARG A 126 -5.03 10.30 -4.54
CA ARG A 126 -6.08 10.85 -3.67
C ARG A 126 -5.77 12.26 -3.15
N ALA A 127 -4.53 12.72 -3.30
CA ALA A 127 -4.14 14.08 -2.91
C ALA A 127 -4.78 15.12 -3.81
N THR A 128 -5.19 16.25 -3.23
CA THR A 128 -5.60 17.42 -4.02
C THR A 128 -4.45 17.93 -4.88
N GLU A 129 -4.76 18.57 -6.01
CA GLU A 129 -3.74 19.16 -6.89
C GLU A 129 -2.85 20.16 -6.14
N PHE A 130 -3.40 20.91 -5.21
CA PHE A 130 -2.63 21.82 -4.34
C PHE A 130 -1.56 21.07 -3.54
N CYS A 131 -1.87 19.91 -2.99
CA CYS A 131 -0.91 19.09 -2.25
C CYS A 131 0.11 18.45 -3.22
N GLN A 132 -0.35 17.95 -4.37
CA GLN A 132 0.52 17.40 -5.42
C GLN A 132 1.56 18.43 -5.91
N ASN A 133 1.17 19.69 -6.09
CA ASN A 133 2.07 20.74 -6.54
C ASN A 133 3.22 21.01 -5.55
N SER A 134 3.05 20.74 -4.26
CA SER A 134 4.13 20.88 -3.28
C SER A 134 5.24 19.83 -3.44
N LEU A 135 5.00 18.76 -4.20
CA LEU A 135 5.97 17.71 -4.50
C LEU A 135 6.85 18.04 -5.72
N LEU A 136 6.45 19.00 -6.54
CA LEU A 136 7.13 19.29 -7.82
C LEU A 136 8.58 19.73 -7.62
N GLU A 137 8.84 20.64 -6.68
CA GLU A 137 10.20 21.13 -6.39
C GLU A 137 11.10 20.01 -5.81
N PRO A 138 10.67 19.23 -4.79
CA PRO A 138 11.45 18.09 -4.32
C PRO A 138 11.81 17.07 -5.39
N LEU A 139 10.90 16.82 -6.34
CA LEU A 139 11.10 15.81 -7.39
C LEU A 139 11.98 16.30 -8.53
N GLU A 140 11.88 17.58 -8.92
CA GLU A 140 12.65 18.14 -10.03
C GLU A 140 14.02 18.62 -9.56
N GLU A 141 14.02 19.52 -8.56
CA GLU A 141 15.22 20.24 -8.11
C GLU A 141 15.98 19.49 -7.01
N ARG A 142 15.41 18.41 -6.46
CA ARG A 142 15.92 17.75 -5.26
C ARG A 142 16.19 18.74 -4.13
N SER A 143 15.33 19.73 -3.98
CA SER A 143 15.40 20.80 -2.98
C SER A 143 14.00 21.25 -2.59
N TYR A 144 13.91 21.99 -1.49
CA TYR A 144 12.68 22.64 -1.07
C TYR A 144 12.97 23.98 -0.42
N TYR A 145 12.23 25.02 -0.81
CA TYR A 145 12.37 26.34 -0.19
C TYR A 145 11.45 26.44 1.03
N ILE A 146 12.06 26.61 2.21
CA ILE A 146 11.33 26.83 3.46
C ILE A 146 11.37 28.33 3.76
N PRO A 147 10.20 29.00 3.83
CA PRO A 147 10.15 30.43 4.12
C PRO A 147 10.93 30.78 5.39
N ARG A 148 11.73 31.84 5.35
CA ARG A 148 12.58 32.36 6.45
C ARG A 148 13.79 31.50 6.84
N ILE A 149 13.90 30.27 6.35
CA ILE A 149 15.08 29.40 6.55
C ILE A 149 15.93 29.37 5.29
N GLY A 150 15.29 29.26 4.13
CA GLY A 150 15.98 29.16 2.86
C GLY A 150 15.81 27.81 2.18
N ARG A 151 16.67 27.52 1.22
CA ARG A 151 16.62 26.33 0.39
C ARG A 151 17.35 25.16 1.06
N VAL A 152 16.61 24.06 1.30
CA VAL A 152 17.13 22.79 1.78
C VAL A 152 17.34 21.86 0.59
N ARG A 153 18.54 21.31 0.43
CA ARG A 153 18.83 20.31 -0.62
C ARG A 153 18.68 18.90 -0.08
N ALA A 154 18.15 18.01 -0.90
CA ALA A 154 18.04 16.62 -0.54
C ALA A 154 19.41 15.93 -0.53
N HIS A 155 19.60 15.04 0.42
CA HIS A 155 20.73 14.13 0.48
C HIS A 155 20.81 13.28 -0.81
N GLU A 156 22.01 12.88 -1.21
CA GLU A 156 22.21 12.08 -2.43
C GLU A 156 21.42 10.76 -2.45
N ASN A 157 21.29 10.13 -1.29
CA ASN A 157 20.54 8.86 -1.12
C ASN A 157 19.02 9.04 -1.01
N PHE A 158 18.50 10.28 -0.99
CA PHE A 158 17.06 10.50 -0.95
C PHE A 158 16.38 9.89 -2.16
N ALA A 159 15.36 9.08 -1.90
CA ALA A 159 14.50 8.47 -2.92
C ALA A 159 13.03 8.78 -2.65
N PHE A 160 12.26 9.00 -3.72
CA PHE A 160 10.82 9.14 -3.68
C PHE A 160 10.18 8.02 -4.48
N ILE A 161 9.21 7.34 -3.89
CA ILE A 161 8.45 6.25 -4.52
C ILE A 161 6.97 6.58 -4.37
N ALA A 162 6.23 6.62 -5.48
CA ALA A 162 4.78 6.74 -5.46
C ALA A 162 4.11 5.37 -5.55
N VAL A 163 2.95 5.24 -4.92
CA VAL A 163 2.07 4.07 -5.06
C VAL A 163 0.66 4.57 -5.34
N ALA A 164 0.02 4.03 -6.36
CA ALA A 164 -1.32 4.43 -6.77
C ALA A 164 -2.20 3.23 -7.16
N ASN A 165 -3.52 3.47 -7.16
CA ASN A 165 -4.50 2.52 -7.67
C ASN A 165 -5.05 3.03 -9.01
N PRO A 166 -4.95 2.28 -10.12
CA PRO A 166 -5.39 2.74 -11.44
C PRO A 166 -6.89 3.00 -11.52
N MET A 167 -7.72 2.23 -10.81
CA MET A 167 -9.17 2.41 -10.84
C MET A 167 -9.60 3.76 -10.22
N GLU A 168 -8.83 4.29 -9.27
CA GLU A 168 -9.08 5.59 -8.67
C GLU A 168 -8.49 6.74 -9.50
N MET A 169 -7.60 6.44 -10.45
CA MET A 169 -6.97 7.46 -11.33
C MET A 169 -7.92 7.97 -12.42
N ALA A 170 -9.01 7.28 -12.71
CA ALA A 170 -10.03 7.68 -13.68
C ALA A 170 -11.11 8.60 -13.09
N GLY A 171 -11.06 8.89 -11.78
CA GLY A 171 -12.04 9.70 -11.05
C GLY A 171 -11.63 11.17 -10.87
N ILE A 172 -12.28 11.83 -9.90
CA ILE A 172 -12.14 13.26 -9.58
C ILE A 172 -10.72 13.62 -9.10
N HIS A 173 -9.96 12.64 -8.61
CA HIS A 173 -8.60 12.77 -8.10
C HIS A 173 -7.59 12.07 -9.01
N SER A 174 -7.31 12.67 -10.15
CA SER A 174 -6.22 12.24 -11.03
C SER A 174 -4.89 12.88 -10.62
N LEU A 175 -3.79 12.23 -10.95
CA LEU A 175 -2.48 12.87 -10.86
C LEU A 175 -2.43 14.06 -11.83
N SER A 176 -1.98 15.22 -11.36
CA SER A 176 -1.78 16.40 -12.20
C SER A 176 -0.77 16.08 -13.32
N GLU A 177 -0.93 16.73 -14.46
CA GLU A 177 -0.02 16.56 -15.61
C GLU A 177 1.44 16.81 -15.22
N ALA A 178 1.66 17.88 -14.45
CA ALA A 178 2.98 18.25 -13.96
C ALA A 178 3.61 17.16 -13.07
N LEU A 179 2.83 16.52 -12.20
CA LEU A 179 3.32 15.46 -11.36
C LEU A 179 3.56 14.17 -12.17
N ARG A 180 2.67 13.84 -13.10
CA ARG A 180 2.83 12.67 -13.99
C ARG A 180 4.13 12.74 -14.80
N ASP A 181 4.49 13.92 -15.30
CA ASP A 181 5.74 14.10 -16.03
C ASP A 181 6.99 13.84 -15.17
N ARG A 182 6.90 14.05 -13.87
CA ARG A 182 8.01 13.84 -12.93
C ARG A 182 8.09 12.40 -12.39
N LEU A 183 7.00 11.65 -12.50
CA LEU A 183 6.98 10.20 -12.19
C LEU A 183 7.49 9.44 -13.43
N ARG A 184 8.80 9.30 -13.53
CA ARG A 184 9.51 8.90 -14.75
C ARG A 184 9.45 7.41 -15.07
N VAL A 185 9.20 6.55 -14.05
CA VAL A 185 9.20 5.09 -14.23
C VAL A 185 7.90 4.50 -13.69
N TRP A 186 7.06 4.03 -14.59
CA TRP A 186 5.78 3.40 -14.25
C TRP A 186 5.97 1.90 -14.16
N ILE A 187 5.74 1.35 -12.97
CA ILE A 187 5.84 -0.08 -12.66
C ILE A 187 4.43 -0.59 -12.48
N ASP A 188 3.93 -1.27 -13.49
CA ASP A 188 2.58 -1.82 -13.48
C ASP A 188 2.60 -3.24 -12.88
N LEU A 189 1.73 -3.46 -11.91
CA LEU A 189 1.49 -4.75 -11.25
C LEU A 189 0.04 -5.13 -11.43
N ASP A 190 -0.20 -6.35 -11.86
CA ASP A 190 -1.52 -6.95 -11.94
C ASP A 190 -1.69 -8.06 -10.90
N TYR A 191 -2.80 -8.76 -10.94
CA TYR A 191 -2.99 -9.96 -10.14
C TYR A 191 -1.90 -10.99 -10.49
N PRO A 192 -1.33 -11.68 -9.48
CA PRO A 192 -0.28 -12.66 -9.72
C PRO A 192 -0.82 -13.91 -10.44
N GLU A 193 0.08 -14.63 -11.09
CA GLU A 193 -0.19 -15.96 -11.63
C GLU A 193 -0.62 -16.93 -10.51
N LYS A 194 -1.42 -17.96 -10.85
CA LYS A 194 -2.01 -18.92 -9.90
C LYS A 194 -0.99 -19.44 -8.88
N GLU A 195 0.14 -19.92 -9.36
CA GLU A 195 1.19 -20.54 -8.53
C GLU A 195 1.76 -19.53 -7.51
N VAL A 196 1.94 -18.29 -7.93
CA VAL A 196 2.44 -17.21 -7.07
C VAL A 196 1.40 -16.79 -6.06
N GLU A 197 0.13 -16.70 -6.47
CA GLU A 197 -0.97 -16.33 -5.56
C GLU A 197 -1.20 -17.40 -4.49
N LEU A 198 -1.19 -18.68 -4.87
CA LEU A 198 -1.27 -19.80 -3.92
C LEU A 198 -0.12 -19.75 -2.90
N GLU A 199 1.10 -19.48 -3.36
CA GLU A 199 2.25 -19.34 -2.47
C GLU A 199 2.08 -18.13 -1.53
N ILE A 200 1.57 -16.99 -2.01
CA ILE A 200 1.27 -15.83 -1.18
C ILE A 200 0.23 -16.18 -0.11
N ILE A 201 -0.85 -16.87 -0.48
CA ILE A 201 -1.88 -17.28 0.48
C ILE A 201 -1.25 -18.19 1.54
N LYS A 202 -0.45 -19.17 1.12
CA LYS A 202 0.19 -20.14 2.02
C LYS A 202 1.15 -19.50 3.02
N ILE A 203 2.05 -18.61 2.57
CA ILE A 203 3.02 -17.97 3.48
C ILE A 203 2.39 -17.00 4.49
N ASN A 204 1.17 -16.51 4.20
CA ASN A 204 0.42 -15.64 5.09
C ASN A 204 -0.49 -16.40 6.06
N ASN A 205 -0.53 -17.74 5.97
CA ASN A 205 -1.31 -18.64 6.83
C ASN A 205 -0.44 -19.84 7.25
N PRO A 206 0.57 -19.62 8.12
CA PRO A 206 1.57 -20.64 8.46
C PRO A 206 1.20 -21.54 9.65
N GLU A 207 0.17 -21.18 10.43
CA GLU A 207 -0.10 -21.84 11.72
C GLU A 207 -0.71 -23.24 11.57
N TYR A 208 -1.53 -23.45 10.53
CA TYR A 208 -2.19 -24.73 10.26
C TYR A 208 -2.04 -25.10 8.77
N ALA A 209 -1.69 -26.35 8.52
CA ALA A 209 -1.52 -26.82 7.15
C ALA A 209 -2.89 -26.98 6.47
N ILE A 210 -3.28 -25.99 5.68
CA ILE A 210 -4.41 -26.13 4.77
C ILE A 210 -3.96 -26.99 3.58
N ASP A 211 -4.73 -28.00 3.23
CA ASP A 211 -4.42 -28.87 2.09
C ASP A 211 -4.48 -28.11 0.75
N THR A 212 -3.80 -28.65 -0.24
CA THR A 212 -3.65 -27.99 -1.55
C THR A 212 -4.99 -27.84 -2.28
N ASP A 213 -5.90 -28.82 -2.17
CA ASP A 213 -7.20 -28.77 -2.81
C ASP A 213 -8.06 -27.62 -2.23
N THR A 214 -8.06 -27.46 -0.93
CA THR A 214 -8.74 -26.34 -0.26
C THR A 214 -8.15 -24.98 -0.66
N LEU A 215 -6.83 -24.87 -0.73
CA LEU A 215 -6.18 -23.62 -1.21
C LEU A 215 -6.51 -23.32 -2.67
N GLU A 216 -6.60 -24.34 -3.53
CA GLU A 216 -7.01 -24.19 -4.92
C GLU A 216 -8.46 -23.72 -5.04
N LYS A 217 -9.38 -24.25 -4.22
CA LYS A 217 -10.76 -23.79 -4.15
C LYS A 217 -10.85 -22.33 -3.76
N VAL A 218 -10.11 -21.91 -2.72
CA VAL A 218 -10.04 -20.50 -2.29
C VAL A 218 -9.54 -19.62 -3.43
N TYR A 219 -8.45 -20.02 -4.10
CA TYR A 219 -7.94 -19.28 -5.25
C TYR A 219 -8.97 -19.18 -6.38
N GLN A 220 -9.62 -20.30 -6.75
CA GLN A 220 -10.61 -20.33 -7.83
C GLN A 220 -11.78 -19.38 -7.54
N ILE A 221 -12.34 -19.40 -6.32
CA ILE A 221 -13.42 -18.49 -5.94
C ILE A 221 -13.00 -17.02 -6.13
N VAL A 222 -11.80 -16.65 -5.68
CA VAL A 222 -11.28 -15.28 -5.83
C VAL A 222 -11.03 -14.95 -7.31
N ALA A 223 -10.45 -15.87 -8.08
CA ALA A 223 -10.13 -15.68 -9.49
C ALA A 223 -11.39 -15.54 -10.37
N GLU A 224 -12.47 -16.26 -10.07
CA GLU A 224 -13.74 -16.14 -10.80
C GLU A 224 -14.38 -14.76 -10.62
N THR A 225 -14.20 -14.08 -9.48
CA THR A 225 -14.65 -12.69 -9.33
C THR A 225 -13.99 -11.75 -10.34
N ARG A 226 -12.76 -12.04 -10.78
CA ARG A 226 -11.99 -11.22 -11.74
C ARG A 226 -12.47 -11.41 -13.19
N LYS A 227 -13.12 -12.54 -13.47
CA LYS A 227 -13.65 -12.88 -14.80
C LYS A 227 -15.10 -12.44 -14.99
N ASN A 228 -15.82 -12.18 -13.90
CA ASN A 228 -17.24 -11.87 -13.97
C ASN A 228 -17.47 -10.45 -14.50
N PRO A 229 -18.17 -10.28 -15.63
CA PRO A 229 -18.37 -8.98 -16.28
C PRO A 229 -19.25 -8.01 -15.48
N SER A 230 -20.06 -8.49 -14.54
CA SER A 230 -20.90 -7.66 -13.67
C SER A 230 -20.11 -7.03 -12.52
N ILE A 231 -18.89 -7.49 -12.28
CA ILE A 231 -18.03 -6.99 -11.19
C ILE A 231 -17.20 -5.82 -11.71
N GLU A 232 -17.25 -4.69 -11.01
CA GLU A 232 -16.43 -3.50 -11.23
C GLU A 232 -15.08 -3.63 -10.52
N GLN A 233 -15.12 -4.03 -9.24
CA GLN A 233 -13.92 -4.25 -8.44
C GLN A 233 -13.93 -5.70 -7.94
N PRO A 234 -13.06 -6.55 -8.48
CA PRO A 234 -12.99 -7.94 -8.07
C PRO A 234 -12.24 -8.13 -6.75
N ALA A 235 -12.38 -9.32 -6.19
CA ALA A 235 -11.66 -9.71 -5.00
C ALA A 235 -10.14 -9.69 -5.22
N SER A 236 -9.43 -9.17 -4.21
CA SER A 236 -7.97 -9.08 -4.23
C SER A 236 -7.32 -10.33 -3.64
N VAL A 237 -5.99 -10.44 -3.79
CA VAL A 237 -5.17 -11.46 -3.11
C VAL A 237 -5.40 -11.45 -1.58
N ARG A 238 -5.64 -10.26 -1.01
CA ARG A 238 -5.98 -10.10 0.41
C ARG A 238 -7.25 -10.85 0.79
N SER A 239 -8.24 -10.91 -0.10
CA SER A 239 -9.47 -11.67 0.14
C SER A 239 -9.18 -13.17 0.24
N GLY A 240 -8.34 -13.71 -0.65
CA GLY A 240 -7.88 -15.10 -0.58
C GLY A 240 -7.13 -15.42 0.72
N ILE A 241 -6.24 -14.52 1.14
CA ILE A 241 -5.54 -14.64 2.44
C ILE A 241 -6.54 -14.64 3.61
N SER A 242 -7.57 -13.79 3.56
CA SER A 242 -8.57 -13.69 4.63
C SER A 242 -9.44 -14.95 4.73
N ILE A 243 -9.87 -15.49 3.58
CA ILE A 243 -10.63 -16.75 3.53
C ILE A 243 -9.78 -17.89 4.10
N ALA A 244 -8.53 -18.03 3.64
CA ALA A 244 -7.62 -19.06 4.13
C ALA A 244 -7.36 -18.93 5.64
N ARG A 245 -7.26 -17.71 6.18
CA ARG A 245 -7.08 -17.46 7.62
C ARG A 245 -8.29 -17.89 8.45
N LEU A 246 -9.51 -17.69 7.95
CA LEU A 246 -10.72 -18.21 8.59
C LEU A 246 -10.74 -19.74 8.59
N ILE A 247 -10.36 -20.37 7.48
CA ILE A 247 -10.23 -21.83 7.35
C ILE A 247 -9.17 -22.36 8.31
N GLU A 248 -7.98 -21.74 8.34
CA GLU A 248 -6.90 -22.11 9.25
C GLU A 248 -7.36 -22.08 10.71
N ARG A 249 -8.09 -21.04 11.09
CA ARG A 249 -8.62 -20.89 12.44
C ARG A 249 -9.71 -21.91 12.75
N HIS A 250 -10.58 -22.23 11.78
CA HIS A 250 -11.61 -23.25 11.89
C HIS A 250 -10.98 -24.65 12.13
N LEU A 251 -10.00 -25.01 11.29
CA LEU A 251 -9.28 -26.29 11.44
C LEU A 251 -8.59 -26.43 12.81
N ALA A 252 -8.05 -25.32 13.33
CA ALA A 252 -7.44 -25.30 14.67
C ALA A 252 -8.45 -25.50 15.81
N MET A 253 -9.71 -25.14 15.62
CA MET A 253 -10.75 -25.21 16.66
C MET A 253 -11.62 -26.46 16.54
N GLU A 254 -11.98 -26.87 15.34
CA GLU A 254 -13.01 -27.86 15.05
C GLU A 254 -12.44 -29.10 14.34
N GLY A 255 -11.29 -28.99 13.68
CA GLY A 255 -10.55 -30.11 13.08
C GLY A 255 -11.08 -30.61 11.74
N GLU A 256 -12.35 -30.43 11.43
CA GLU A 256 -12.98 -30.86 10.19
C GLU A 256 -13.48 -29.67 9.38
N LEU A 257 -13.29 -29.70 8.05
CA LEU A 257 -13.68 -28.63 7.14
C LEU A 257 -14.65 -29.16 6.09
N SER A 258 -15.86 -28.61 6.05
CA SER A 258 -16.84 -28.92 5.01
C SER A 258 -16.77 -27.90 3.85
N THR A 259 -17.26 -28.31 2.66
CA THR A 259 -17.41 -27.39 1.51
C THR A 259 -18.38 -26.25 1.86
N GLU A 260 -19.38 -26.50 2.66
CA GLU A 260 -20.34 -25.52 3.13
C GLU A 260 -19.69 -24.46 4.01
N THR A 261 -18.77 -24.84 4.88
CA THR A 261 -17.96 -23.93 5.71
C THR A 261 -17.04 -23.04 4.85
N ILE A 262 -16.41 -23.63 3.83
CA ILE A 262 -15.60 -22.84 2.87
C ILE A 262 -16.48 -21.81 2.15
N ALA A 263 -17.66 -22.22 1.69
CA ALA A 263 -18.60 -21.32 1.01
C ALA A 263 -19.05 -20.17 1.90
N ASP A 264 -19.35 -20.45 3.17
CA ASP A 264 -19.77 -19.43 4.15
C ASP A 264 -18.66 -18.41 4.41
N TYR A 265 -17.43 -18.86 4.66
CA TYR A 265 -16.29 -17.95 4.85
C TYR A 265 -15.99 -17.12 3.60
N ALA A 266 -16.02 -17.75 2.43
CA ALA A 266 -15.85 -17.05 1.17
C ALA A 266 -16.92 -15.98 0.98
N TYR A 267 -18.19 -16.29 1.25
CA TYR A 267 -19.28 -15.35 1.15
C TYR A 267 -19.06 -14.12 2.03
N HIS A 268 -18.79 -14.33 3.32
CA HIS A 268 -18.60 -13.21 4.26
C HIS A 268 -17.40 -12.33 3.97
N VAL A 269 -16.34 -12.86 3.37
CA VAL A 269 -15.18 -12.07 2.93
C VAL A 269 -15.48 -11.32 1.64
N LEU A 270 -16.16 -11.96 0.69
CA LEU A 270 -16.36 -11.40 -0.65
C LEU A 270 -17.42 -10.29 -0.69
N ILE A 271 -18.47 -10.36 0.11
CA ILE A 271 -19.51 -9.31 0.15
C ILE A 271 -18.95 -7.93 0.55
N GLY A 272 -17.86 -7.91 1.33
CA GLY A 272 -17.19 -6.67 1.73
C GLY A 272 -16.03 -6.23 0.82
N SER A 273 -15.60 -7.10 -0.10
CA SER A 273 -14.42 -6.84 -0.94
C SER A 273 -14.71 -6.69 -2.43
N VAL A 274 -15.87 -7.16 -2.89
CA VAL A 274 -16.31 -7.09 -4.28
C VAL A 274 -17.27 -5.93 -4.48
N LYS A 275 -17.07 -5.14 -5.57
CA LYS A 275 -17.98 -4.08 -5.97
C LYS A 275 -18.59 -4.41 -7.32
N VAL A 276 -19.91 -4.40 -7.39
CA VAL A 276 -20.69 -4.69 -8.62
C VAL A 276 -20.96 -3.39 -9.37
N LYS A 277 -21.01 -3.45 -10.70
CA LYS A 277 -21.33 -2.31 -11.57
C LYS A 277 -22.72 -1.79 -11.27
N GLN A 278 -22.89 -0.46 -11.20
CA GLN A 278 -24.18 0.19 -10.89
C GLN A 278 -25.31 -0.12 -11.90
N LEU A 279 -24.97 -0.52 -13.12
CA LEU A 279 -25.92 -0.89 -14.18
C LEU A 279 -26.33 -2.37 -14.14
N SER A 280 -25.91 -3.13 -13.15
CA SER A 280 -26.33 -4.52 -12.96
C SER A 280 -27.68 -4.55 -12.22
N ASP A 281 -28.69 -5.12 -12.83
CA ASP A 281 -30.01 -5.36 -12.19
C ASP A 281 -29.95 -6.45 -11.09
N GLN A 282 -28.80 -7.09 -10.91
CA GLN A 282 -28.60 -8.18 -9.96
C GLN A 282 -28.10 -7.66 -8.60
N ASN A 283 -28.60 -8.28 -7.53
CA ASN A 283 -28.13 -7.99 -6.20
C ASN A 283 -26.65 -8.46 -6.06
N PRO A 284 -25.74 -7.61 -5.55
CA PRO A 284 -24.34 -7.98 -5.33
C PRO A 284 -24.15 -9.30 -4.55
N ASN A 285 -25.00 -9.54 -3.56
CA ASN A 285 -24.96 -10.76 -2.76
C ASN A 285 -25.28 -12.04 -3.56
N ASP A 286 -26.19 -11.92 -4.54
CA ASP A 286 -26.59 -13.06 -5.36
C ASP A 286 -25.49 -13.42 -6.36
N ILE A 287 -24.80 -12.42 -6.92
CA ILE A 287 -23.64 -12.63 -7.79
C ILE A 287 -22.52 -13.36 -7.02
N VAL A 288 -22.23 -12.93 -5.79
CA VAL A 288 -21.21 -13.57 -4.97
C VAL A 288 -21.59 -15.02 -4.64
N ARG A 289 -22.85 -15.27 -4.27
CA ARG A 289 -23.34 -16.63 -4.00
C ARG A 289 -23.26 -17.53 -5.23
N GLN A 290 -23.65 -17.01 -6.40
CA GLN A 290 -23.57 -17.74 -7.65
C GLN A 290 -22.13 -18.17 -7.97
N ILE A 291 -21.17 -17.22 -7.89
CA ILE A 291 -19.74 -17.51 -8.11
C ILE A 291 -19.25 -18.63 -7.18
N ILE A 292 -19.59 -18.56 -5.90
CA ILE A 292 -19.16 -19.56 -4.92
C ILE A 292 -19.79 -20.93 -5.24
N GLN A 293 -21.08 -20.99 -5.55
CA GLN A 293 -21.78 -22.22 -5.90
C GLN A 293 -21.22 -22.86 -7.18
N GLU A 294 -21.01 -22.07 -8.23
CA GLU A 294 -20.44 -22.56 -9.49
C GLU A 294 -18.99 -23.05 -9.35
N THR A 295 -18.26 -22.53 -8.36
CA THR A 295 -16.85 -22.91 -8.13
C THR A 295 -16.72 -24.15 -7.25
N LEU A 296 -17.61 -24.32 -6.28
CA LEU A 296 -17.52 -25.42 -5.30
C LEU A 296 -18.36 -26.64 -5.69
N GLY A 297 -19.23 -26.52 -6.71
CA GLY A 297 -20.07 -27.61 -7.23
C GLY A 297 -21.31 -27.78 -6.43
#